data_5368067936f9524bc9c37f32c460b59f
#
_entry.id   5368067936f9524bc9c37f32c460b59f
#
_cell.length_a   1.000
_cell.length_b   1.000
_cell.length_c   1.000
_cell.angle_alpha   90.00
_cell.angle_beta   90.00
_cell.angle_gamma   90.00
#
_symmetry.space_group_name_H-M   'P 1'
#
loop_
_entity.id
_entity.type
_entity.pdbx_description
1 polymer ?
#
loop_
_entity_poly.entity_id
_entity_poly.type
_entity_poly.pdbx_seq_one_letter_code
_entity_poly.pdbx_strand_id
1 'polypeptide(L)'
;MEQQIARIALSGVPYSADKLYSYLVPPELADACRAGVRVSVPFGRGNRRTEGFVLETLCEAADKPLKPVFTVLDEQPLLDASLLRLAKWMKARYFCTVYDALKTILPAGIWFRYRETYRLADGVQESDLSALAAANRTDKLLLETITARGELERSELEELGGAQTMKRLKLLCEQGVLYSETMAIRQISDKSVRMVSLAVSAEDALAAVEPKRRSAPLRYAAVEMLCAQGTLSSSD
;
A
#
# COMPACT_ATOMS: atom_id res chain seq x y z
N MET A 1 4.09 -17.11 -31.33
CA MET A 1 2.93 -17.37 -30.44
C MET A 1 2.32 -16.03 -30.10
N GLU A 2 1.04 -15.89 -30.28
CA GLU A 2 0.31 -14.70 -29.83
C GLU A 2 0.33 -14.63 -28.30
N GLN A 3 0.63 -13.48 -27.76
CA GLN A 3 0.70 -13.23 -26.33
C GLN A 3 -0.16 -12.01 -26.01
N GLN A 4 -0.79 -12.02 -24.84
CA GLN A 4 -1.53 -10.86 -24.39
C GLN A 4 -0.53 -9.81 -23.88
N ILE A 5 -0.59 -8.62 -24.45
CA ILE A 5 0.27 -7.48 -24.14
C ILE A 5 -0.59 -6.35 -23.59
N ALA A 6 -0.20 -5.81 -22.43
CA ALA A 6 -0.81 -4.62 -21.86
C ALA A 6 0.03 -3.38 -22.19
N ARG A 7 -0.63 -2.33 -22.67
CA ARG A 7 -0.03 -0.99 -22.84
C ARG A 7 -0.36 -0.12 -21.65
N ILE A 8 0.69 0.29 -20.93
CA ILE A 8 0.59 0.82 -19.57
C ILE A 8 1.19 2.21 -19.51
N ALA A 9 0.45 3.17 -18.91
CA ALA A 9 0.96 4.46 -18.48
C ALA A 9 1.56 4.32 -17.09
N LEU A 10 2.84 4.63 -16.93
CA LEU A 10 3.60 4.41 -15.69
C LEU A 10 3.68 5.65 -14.82
N SER A 11 3.65 5.43 -13.52
CA SER A 11 3.91 6.44 -12.49
C SER A 11 5.38 6.90 -12.50
N GLY A 12 5.62 8.17 -12.20
CA GLY A 12 6.97 8.71 -11.99
C GLY A 12 7.84 8.77 -13.26
N VAL A 13 7.23 8.68 -14.43
CA VAL A 13 7.92 8.88 -15.71
C VAL A 13 7.90 10.37 -16.06
N PRO A 14 9.06 10.98 -16.38
CA PRO A 14 9.10 12.39 -16.78
C PRO A 14 8.38 12.59 -18.12
N TYR A 15 7.86 13.81 -18.35
CA TYR A 15 7.10 14.15 -19.55
C TYR A 15 7.82 13.79 -20.86
N SER A 16 9.14 14.00 -20.93
CA SER A 16 9.97 13.69 -22.11
C SER A 16 10.04 12.19 -22.44
N ALA A 17 9.77 11.31 -21.46
CA ALA A 17 9.76 9.86 -21.64
C ALA A 17 8.34 9.27 -21.56
N ASP A 18 7.30 10.12 -21.49
CA ASP A 18 5.92 9.70 -21.35
C ASP A 18 5.39 9.06 -22.64
N LYS A 19 5.28 7.75 -22.59
CA LYS A 19 4.69 6.88 -23.60
C LYS A 19 3.99 5.71 -22.94
N LEU A 20 3.22 4.96 -23.69
CA LEU A 20 2.71 3.68 -23.22
C LEU A 20 3.81 2.61 -23.30
N TYR A 21 4.04 1.94 -22.21
CA TYR A 21 5.02 0.85 -22.11
C TYR A 21 4.32 -0.49 -22.24
N SER A 22 4.88 -1.35 -23.10
CA SER A 22 4.33 -2.70 -23.33
C SER A 22 4.87 -3.70 -22.33
N TYR A 23 3.98 -4.49 -21.75
CA TYR A 23 4.27 -5.56 -20.81
C TYR A 23 3.54 -6.83 -21.20
N LEU A 24 4.19 -7.96 -20.98
CA LEU A 24 3.56 -9.27 -21.13
C LEU A 24 2.53 -9.45 -20.00
N VAL A 25 1.33 -9.89 -20.35
CA VAL A 25 0.34 -10.29 -19.36
C VAL A 25 0.46 -11.80 -19.14
N PRO A 26 0.84 -12.24 -17.91
CA PRO A 26 0.87 -13.65 -17.59
C PRO A 26 -0.51 -14.30 -17.74
N PRO A 27 -0.63 -15.57 -18.14
CA PRO A 27 -1.90 -16.24 -18.34
C PRO A 27 -2.84 -16.17 -17.13
N GLU A 28 -2.29 -16.26 -15.92
CA GLU A 28 -3.02 -16.17 -14.66
C GLU A 28 -3.64 -14.79 -14.39
N LEU A 29 -3.14 -13.74 -15.05
CA LEU A 29 -3.65 -12.37 -14.92
C LEU A 29 -4.48 -11.94 -16.13
N ALA A 30 -4.68 -12.82 -17.14
CA ALA A 30 -5.30 -12.47 -18.41
C ALA A 30 -6.70 -11.87 -18.27
N ASP A 31 -7.53 -12.45 -17.42
CA ASP A 31 -8.91 -12.02 -17.19
C ASP A 31 -8.99 -10.75 -16.33
N ALA A 32 -8.05 -10.55 -15.41
CA ALA A 32 -8.02 -9.40 -14.52
C ALA A 32 -7.36 -8.18 -15.18
N CYS A 33 -6.36 -8.39 -16.05
CA CYS A 33 -5.60 -7.33 -16.68
C CYS A 33 -6.36 -6.72 -17.87
N ARG A 34 -7.29 -5.80 -17.57
CA ARG A 34 -8.15 -5.10 -18.54
C ARG A 34 -7.87 -3.62 -18.57
N ALA A 35 -8.31 -2.94 -19.65
CA ALA A 35 -8.21 -1.47 -19.72
C ALA A 35 -8.94 -0.82 -18.53
N GLY A 36 -8.28 0.15 -17.91
CA GLY A 36 -8.82 0.88 -16.75
C GLY A 36 -8.42 0.34 -15.38
N VAL A 37 -7.74 -0.82 -15.29
CA VAL A 37 -7.19 -1.31 -14.01
C VAL A 37 -5.78 -0.77 -13.76
N ARG A 38 -5.40 -0.72 -12.47
CA ARG A 38 -4.02 -0.48 -12.09
C ARG A 38 -3.26 -1.78 -11.98
N VAL A 39 -1.99 -1.72 -12.30
CA VAL A 39 -1.07 -2.84 -12.23
C VAL A 39 0.25 -2.43 -11.60
N SER A 40 0.94 -3.40 -11.02
CA SER A 40 2.33 -3.28 -10.60
C SER A 40 3.23 -3.97 -11.61
N VAL A 41 4.26 -3.25 -12.08
CA VAL A 41 5.18 -3.73 -13.13
C VAL A 41 6.63 -3.43 -12.79
N PRO A 42 7.59 -4.19 -13.31
CA PRO A 42 9.02 -3.91 -13.17
C PRO A 42 9.44 -2.79 -14.14
N PHE A 43 9.97 -1.68 -13.64
CA PHE A 43 10.43 -0.56 -14.45
C PHE A 43 11.91 -0.24 -14.23
N GLY A 44 12.57 0.23 -15.30
CA GLY A 44 13.98 0.60 -15.30
C GLY A 44 14.94 -0.59 -15.27
N ARG A 45 16.26 -0.29 -15.13
CA ARG A 45 17.31 -1.32 -15.09
C ARG A 45 17.29 -2.17 -13.82
N GLY A 46 16.80 -1.59 -12.70
CA GLY A 46 16.72 -2.27 -11.40
C GLY A 46 15.39 -2.99 -11.16
N ASN A 47 14.51 -3.13 -12.17
CA ASN A 47 13.20 -3.77 -12.03
C ASN A 47 12.39 -3.24 -10.84
N ARG A 48 12.49 -1.93 -10.56
CA ARG A 48 11.74 -1.31 -9.46
C ARG A 48 10.25 -1.50 -9.69
N ARG A 49 9.56 -1.95 -8.68
CA ARG A 49 8.09 -2.04 -8.69
C ARG A 49 7.50 -0.64 -8.90
N THR A 50 6.73 -0.50 -9.97
CA THR A 50 6.14 0.77 -10.39
C THR A 50 4.67 0.55 -10.69
N GLU A 51 3.82 1.44 -10.21
CA GLU A 51 2.40 1.43 -10.52
C GLU A 51 2.14 2.01 -11.90
N GLY A 52 1.17 1.47 -12.60
CA GLY A 52 0.71 2.00 -13.87
C GLY A 52 -0.76 1.66 -14.13
N PHE A 53 -1.36 2.36 -15.08
CA PHE A 53 -2.70 2.08 -15.59
C PHE A 53 -2.64 1.36 -16.91
N VAL A 54 -3.42 0.30 -17.06
CA VAL A 54 -3.63 -0.35 -18.35
C VAL A 54 -4.57 0.51 -19.20
N LEU A 55 -4.09 0.97 -20.35
CA LEU A 55 -4.90 1.74 -21.29
C LEU A 55 -5.54 0.86 -22.35
N GLU A 56 -4.86 -0.19 -22.75
CA GLU A 56 -5.34 -1.17 -23.72
C GLU A 56 -4.62 -2.51 -23.57
N THR A 57 -5.27 -3.57 -23.97
CA THR A 57 -4.70 -4.92 -24.07
C THR A 57 -4.84 -5.41 -25.51
N LEU A 58 -3.79 -6.04 -26.03
CA LEU A 58 -3.69 -6.53 -27.40
C LEU A 58 -3.20 -7.98 -27.38
N CYS A 59 -3.67 -8.80 -28.31
CA CYS A 59 -3.12 -10.13 -28.56
C CYS A 59 -2.24 -10.02 -29.81
N GLU A 60 -0.94 -10.01 -29.65
CA GLU A 60 0.02 -9.89 -30.73
C GLU A 60 1.30 -10.67 -30.45
N ALA A 61 2.07 -10.97 -31.49
CA ALA A 61 3.40 -11.52 -31.32
C ALA A 61 4.37 -10.42 -30.87
N ALA A 62 5.09 -10.63 -29.79
CA ALA A 62 6.08 -9.68 -29.32
C ALA A 62 7.37 -9.76 -30.15
N ASP A 63 7.78 -8.66 -30.76
CA ASP A 63 9.06 -8.58 -31.50
C ASP A 63 10.29 -8.68 -30.57
N LYS A 64 10.13 -8.42 -29.30
CA LYS A 64 11.18 -8.41 -28.29
C LYS A 64 10.65 -9.01 -26.98
N PRO A 65 11.53 -9.61 -26.15
CA PRO A 65 11.14 -10.12 -24.86
C PRO A 65 10.59 -8.96 -23.99
N LEU A 66 9.32 -9.08 -23.57
CA LEU A 66 8.67 -8.11 -22.70
C LEU A 66 8.78 -8.56 -21.24
N LYS A 67 8.89 -7.58 -20.34
CA LYS A 67 8.81 -7.84 -18.91
C LYS A 67 7.36 -8.16 -18.54
N PRO A 68 7.12 -9.12 -17.62
CA PRO A 68 5.78 -9.47 -17.21
C PRO A 68 5.18 -8.43 -16.25
N VAL A 69 3.86 -8.32 -16.26
CA VAL A 69 3.09 -7.67 -15.20
C VAL A 69 3.25 -8.48 -13.92
N PHE A 70 3.52 -7.86 -12.78
CA PHE A 70 3.66 -8.54 -11.50
C PHE A 70 2.31 -8.90 -10.89
N THR A 71 1.38 -7.92 -10.85
CA THR A 71 0.05 -8.11 -10.27
C THR A 71 -0.92 -7.04 -10.75
N VAL A 72 -2.20 -7.37 -10.76
CA VAL A 72 -3.31 -6.42 -10.93
C VAL A 72 -3.73 -5.96 -9.55
N LEU A 73 -3.94 -4.66 -9.38
CA LEU A 73 -4.21 -4.03 -8.08
C LEU A 73 -5.70 -3.81 -7.82
N ASP A 74 -6.52 -3.86 -8.85
CA ASP A 74 -7.95 -3.58 -8.77
C ASP A 74 -8.76 -4.80 -9.24
N GLU A 75 -9.79 -5.18 -8.50
CA GLU A 75 -10.71 -6.26 -8.89
C GLU A 75 -11.59 -5.86 -10.09
N GLN A 76 -11.89 -4.58 -10.21
CA GLN A 76 -12.70 -4.00 -11.29
C GLN A 76 -11.98 -2.79 -11.89
N PRO A 77 -12.20 -2.51 -13.20
CA PRO A 77 -11.67 -1.30 -13.81
C PRO A 77 -12.16 -0.04 -13.09
N LEU A 78 -11.22 0.81 -12.67
CA LEU A 78 -11.50 2.11 -12.06
C LEU A 78 -11.89 3.17 -13.10
N LEU A 79 -11.48 2.96 -14.33
CA LEU A 79 -11.62 3.90 -15.45
C LEU A 79 -12.33 3.20 -16.60
N ASP A 80 -13.40 3.81 -17.05
CA ASP A 80 -14.08 3.41 -18.29
C ASP A 80 -13.40 3.99 -19.55
N ALA A 81 -13.88 3.59 -20.71
CA ALA A 81 -13.35 4.06 -21.99
C ALA A 81 -13.45 5.59 -22.16
N SER A 82 -14.42 6.25 -21.53
CA SER A 82 -14.62 7.70 -21.60
C SER A 82 -13.56 8.44 -20.80
N LEU A 83 -13.27 7.98 -19.60
CA LEU A 83 -12.23 8.53 -18.73
C LEU A 83 -10.82 8.29 -19.31
N LEU A 84 -10.58 7.12 -19.93
CA LEU A 84 -9.33 6.86 -20.64
C LEU A 84 -9.13 7.80 -21.84
N ARG A 85 -10.20 8.10 -22.60
CA ARG A 85 -10.16 9.10 -23.68
C ARG A 85 -9.92 10.50 -23.14
N LEU A 86 -10.56 10.87 -22.02
CA LEU A 86 -10.34 12.15 -21.35
C LEU A 86 -8.87 12.32 -20.94
N ALA A 87 -8.24 11.30 -20.37
CA ALA A 87 -6.83 11.37 -19.99
C ALA A 87 -5.90 11.58 -21.20
N LYS A 88 -6.17 10.90 -22.34
CA LYS A 88 -5.44 11.10 -23.59
C LYS A 88 -5.63 12.52 -24.13
N TRP A 89 -6.84 13.06 -24.05
CA TRP A 89 -7.14 14.45 -24.43
C TRP A 89 -6.44 15.45 -23.52
N MET A 90 -6.44 15.22 -22.19
CA MET A 90 -5.73 16.07 -21.24
C MET A 90 -4.24 16.13 -21.53
N LYS A 91 -3.60 14.98 -21.79
CA LYS A 91 -2.19 14.94 -22.20
C LYS A 91 -1.93 15.78 -23.47
N ALA A 92 -2.79 15.68 -24.47
CA ALA A 92 -2.63 16.43 -25.73
C ALA A 92 -2.83 17.94 -25.56
N ARG A 93 -3.59 18.37 -24.54
CA ARG A 93 -3.94 19.78 -24.31
C ARG A 93 -3.06 20.47 -23.27
N TYR A 94 -2.55 19.71 -22.28
CA TYR A 94 -1.81 20.23 -21.14
C TYR A 94 -0.45 19.56 -21.02
N PHE A 95 0.49 20.22 -20.32
CA PHE A 95 1.81 19.66 -20.02
C PHE A 95 1.74 18.67 -18.86
N CYS A 96 1.11 17.52 -19.08
CA CYS A 96 1.02 16.44 -18.11
C CYS A 96 1.30 15.10 -18.79
N THR A 97 1.72 14.11 -17.99
CA THR A 97 1.80 12.73 -18.47
C THR A 97 0.42 12.08 -18.51
N VAL A 98 0.27 10.97 -19.26
CA VAL A 98 -0.99 10.21 -19.23
C VAL A 98 -1.32 9.77 -17.81
N TYR A 99 -0.30 9.31 -17.06
CA TYR A 99 -0.49 8.88 -15.68
C TYR A 99 -0.97 10.01 -14.76
N ASP A 100 -0.40 11.23 -14.90
CA ASP A 100 -0.83 12.39 -14.09
C ASP A 100 -2.27 12.82 -14.42
N ALA A 101 -2.65 12.76 -15.70
CA ALA A 101 -4.03 13.00 -16.11
C ALA A 101 -5.00 11.99 -15.46
N LEU A 102 -4.67 10.70 -15.51
CA LEU A 102 -5.46 9.64 -14.87
C LEU A 102 -5.53 9.82 -13.34
N LYS A 103 -4.40 10.22 -12.75
CA LYS A 103 -4.32 10.53 -11.32
C LYS A 103 -5.23 11.68 -10.91
N THR A 104 -5.37 12.69 -11.76
CA THR A 104 -6.23 13.84 -11.50
C THR A 104 -7.72 13.50 -11.64
N ILE A 105 -8.08 12.59 -12.53
CA ILE A 105 -9.45 12.13 -12.75
C ILE A 105 -9.96 11.31 -11.57
N LEU A 106 -9.09 10.54 -10.93
CA LEU A 106 -9.47 9.63 -9.86
C LEU A 106 -9.50 10.32 -8.49
N PRO A 107 -10.46 9.97 -7.60
CA PRO A 107 -10.49 10.46 -6.24
C PRO A 107 -9.23 10.10 -5.45
N ALA A 108 -8.78 11.00 -4.57
CA ALA A 108 -7.55 10.82 -3.78
C ALA A 108 -7.54 9.55 -2.91
N GLY A 109 -8.71 9.04 -2.51
CA GLY A 109 -8.84 7.86 -1.64
C GLY A 109 -8.56 6.51 -2.29
N ILE A 110 -8.41 6.48 -3.62
CA ILE A 110 -8.22 5.22 -4.36
C ILE A 110 -6.74 4.79 -4.39
N TRP A 111 -5.81 5.70 -4.06
CA TRP A 111 -4.38 5.43 -4.18
C TRP A 111 -3.89 4.44 -3.15
N PHE A 112 -3.08 3.47 -3.61
CA PHE A 112 -2.36 2.56 -2.74
C PHE A 112 -1.04 3.17 -2.29
N ARG A 113 -0.66 2.87 -1.06
CA ARG A 113 0.70 3.02 -0.59
C ARG A 113 1.30 1.62 -0.54
N TYR A 114 2.45 1.42 -1.18
CA TYR A 114 3.18 0.17 -1.03
C TYR A 114 3.90 0.19 0.32
N ARG A 115 3.55 -0.78 1.17
CA ARG A 115 4.22 -1.05 2.42
C ARG A 115 5.15 -2.22 2.20
N GLU A 116 6.44 -2.01 2.35
CA GLU A 116 7.45 -3.05 2.29
C GLU A 116 7.88 -3.35 3.72
N THR A 117 7.60 -4.58 4.18
CA THR A 117 7.97 -5.08 5.51
C THR A 117 9.05 -6.13 5.39
N TYR A 118 9.88 -6.22 6.42
CA TYR A 118 10.98 -7.16 6.52
C TYR A 118 10.83 -7.97 7.80
N ARG A 119 10.95 -9.28 7.69
CA ARG A 119 10.90 -10.22 8.82
C ARG A 119 12.02 -11.25 8.69
N LEU A 120 12.34 -11.96 9.76
CA LEU A 120 13.23 -13.11 9.68
C LEU A 120 12.62 -14.18 8.77
N ALA A 121 13.46 -14.81 7.96
CA ALA A 121 13.04 -15.94 7.14
C ALA A 121 12.79 -17.16 8.03
N ASP A 122 11.83 -17.99 7.61
CA ASP A 122 11.49 -19.19 8.37
C ASP A 122 12.66 -20.19 8.34
N GLY A 123 13.02 -20.72 9.50
CA GLY A 123 14.09 -21.74 9.65
C GLY A 123 15.50 -21.19 9.85
N VAL A 124 15.71 -19.89 9.97
CA VAL A 124 17.01 -19.30 10.30
C VAL A 124 17.42 -19.70 11.73
N GLN A 125 18.62 -20.26 11.87
CA GLN A 125 19.14 -20.70 13.18
C GLN A 125 19.66 -19.51 13.99
N GLU A 126 19.48 -19.55 15.31
CA GLU A 126 19.97 -18.49 16.21
C GLU A 126 21.51 -18.36 16.19
N SER A 127 22.21 -19.46 15.90
CA SER A 127 23.66 -19.48 15.68
C SER A 127 24.09 -18.61 14.51
N ASP A 128 23.33 -18.64 13.39
CA ASP A 128 23.63 -17.87 12.17
C ASP A 128 23.38 -16.39 12.41
N LEU A 129 22.30 -16.06 13.12
CA LEU A 129 21.99 -14.67 13.52
C LEU A 129 23.10 -14.10 14.42
N SER A 130 23.58 -14.91 15.38
CA SER A 130 24.66 -14.52 16.29
C SER A 130 25.98 -14.29 15.55
N ALA A 131 26.32 -15.14 14.58
CA ALA A 131 27.52 -15.00 13.74
C ALA A 131 27.46 -13.73 12.88
N LEU A 132 26.31 -13.43 12.23
CA LEU A 132 26.10 -12.23 11.44
C LEU A 132 26.14 -10.95 12.30
N ALA A 133 25.52 -11.00 13.48
CA ALA A 133 25.53 -9.89 14.43
C ALA A 133 26.95 -9.58 14.97
N ALA A 134 27.78 -10.59 15.15
CA ALA A 134 29.18 -10.45 15.56
C ALA A 134 30.05 -9.86 14.44
N ALA A 135 29.75 -10.20 13.17
CA ALA A 135 30.52 -9.77 12.02
C ALA A 135 30.30 -8.29 11.62
N ASN A 136 29.13 -7.73 11.88
CA ASN A 136 28.78 -6.38 11.45
C ASN A 136 27.80 -5.69 12.42
N ARG A 137 28.18 -4.48 12.89
CA ARG A 137 27.37 -3.69 13.82
C ARG A 137 26.00 -3.31 13.26
N THR A 138 25.91 -3.03 11.96
CA THR A 138 24.62 -2.70 11.32
C THR A 138 23.72 -3.92 11.26
N ASP A 139 24.26 -5.11 10.95
CA ASP A 139 23.49 -6.35 10.95
C ASP A 139 23.01 -6.70 12.35
N LYS A 140 23.84 -6.51 13.36
CA LYS A 140 23.45 -6.69 14.76
C LYS A 140 22.22 -5.85 15.10
N LEU A 141 22.28 -4.54 14.83
CA LEU A 141 21.18 -3.62 15.12
C LEU A 141 19.90 -4.01 14.36
N LEU A 142 20.03 -4.36 13.08
CA LEU A 142 18.89 -4.78 12.25
C LEU A 142 18.25 -6.06 12.77
N LEU A 143 19.05 -7.10 13.00
CA LEU A 143 18.57 -8.41 13.43
C LEU A 143 17.96 -8.34 14.84
N GLU A 144 18.58 -7.63 15.78
CA GLU A 144 18.01 -7.42 17.13
C GLU A 144 16.67 -6.68 17.07
N THR A 145 16.57 -5.63 16.23
CA THR A 145 15.33 -4.85 16.12
C THR A 145 14.21 -5.65 15.46
N ILE A 146 14.52 -6.40 14.39
CA ILE A 146 13.54 -7.26 13.71
C ILE A 146 13.10 -8.41 14.62
N THR A 147 14.02 -9.03 15.36
CA THR A 147 13.70 -10.10 16.32
C THR A 147 12.80 -9.62 17.44
N ALA A 148 13.04 -8.41 17.97
CA ALA A 148 12.24 -7.85 19.05
C ALA A 148 10.82 -7.44 18.62
N ARG A 149 10.63 -7.00 17.37
CA ARG A 149 9.34 -6.49 16.87
C ARG A 149 8.59 -7.48 15.97
N GLY A 150 9.25 -8.53 15.50
CA GLY A 150 8.73 -9.53 14.57
C GLY A 150 8.84 -9.08 13.12
N GLU A 151 8.35 -7.89 12.80
CA GLU A 151 8.49 -7.26 11.48
C GLU A 151 8.76 -5.78 11.59
N LEU A 152 9.39 -5.19 10.56
CA LEU A 152 9.67 -3.76 10.46
C LEU A 152 9.37 -3.25 9.06
N GLU A 153 8.84 -2.03 8.99
CA GLU A 153 8.66 -1.34 7.71
C GLU A 153 9.98 -0.78 7.18
N ARG A 154 10.04 -0.69 5.86
CA ARG A 154 11.17 -0.05 5.17
C ARG A 154 11.46 1.37 5.68
N SER A 155 10.43 2.17 5.92
CA SER A 155 10.55 3.53 6.46
C SER A 155 11.23 3.58 7.82
N GLU A 156 10.86 2.66 8.72
CA GLU A 156 11.48 2.55 10.05
C GLU A 156 12.97 2.14 9.95
N LEU A 157 13.27 1.24 9.00
CA LEU A 157 14.64 0.77 8.76
C LEU A 157 15.53 1.84 8.11
N GLU A 158 14.96 2.71 7.25
CA GLU A 158 15.66 3.86 6.69
C GLU A 158 16.03 4.88 7.78
N GLU A 159 15.16 5.08 8.78
CA GLU A 159 15.42 5.96 9.93
C GLU A 159 16.54 5.42 10.85
N LEU A 160 16.67 4.10 10.98
CA LEU A 160 17.68 3.47 11.84
C LEU A 160 19.13 3.67 11.35
N GLY A 161 19.37 3.81 10.04
CA GLY A 161 20.76 3.91 9.56
C GLY A 161 20.94 4.28 8.09
N GLY A 162 19.94 4.80 7.43
CA GLY A 162 20.02 5.37 6.08
C GLY A 162 20.47 4.40 4.98
N ALA A 163 21.26 4.90 4.04
CA ALA A 163 21.65 4.16 2.83
C ALA A 163 22.49 2.89 3.10
N GLN A 164 23.26 2.85 4.19
CA GLN A 164 24.05 1.65 4.55
C GLN A 164 23.13 0.53 5.04
N THR A 165 22.14 0.85 5.85
CA THR A 165 21.14 -0.09 6.32
C THR A 165 20.41 -0.75 5.16
N MET A 166 20.02 0.02 4.14
CA MET A 166 19.33 -0.49 2.96
C MET A 166 20.20 -1.43 2.11
N LYS A 167 21.51 -1.18 2.01
CA LYS A 167 22.43 -2.12 1.34
C LYS A 167 22.55 -3.44 2.11
N ARG A 168 22.63 -3.38 3.42
CA ARG A 168 22.73 -4.58 4.27
C ARG A 168 21.43 -5.40 4.25
N LEU A 169 20.28 -4.74 4.32
CA LEU A 169 18.96 -5.38 4.17
C LEU A 169 18.87 -6.21 2.88
N LYS A 170 19.28 -5.60 1.75
CA LYS A 170 19.27 -6.30 0.47
C LYS A 170 20.17 -7.54 0.50
N LEU A 171 21.36 -7.43 1.06
CA LEU A 171 22.30 -8.55 1.18
C LEU A 171 21.73 -9.66 2.08
N LEU A 172 21.13 -9.32 3.23
CA LEU A 172 20.52 -10.30 4.13
C LEU A 172 19.31 -11.00 3.50
N CYS A 173 18.55 -10.30 2.65
CA CYS A 173 17.49 -10.92 1.85
C CYS A 173 18.07 -11.86 0.77
N GLU A 174 19.13 -11.46 0.08
CA GLU A 174 19.81 -12.30 -0.91
C GLU A 174 20.44 -13.57 -0.27
N GLN A 175 20.86 -13.48 0.98
CA GLN A 175 21.38 -14.60 1.77
C GLN A 175 20.27 -15.48 2.38
N GLY A 176 19.00 -15.12 2.22
CA GLY A 176 17.86 -15.86 2.77
C GLY A 176 17.69 -15.73 4.29
N VAL A 177 18.34 -14.75 4.93
CA VAL A 177 18.21 -14.47 6.37
C VAL A 177 16.96 -13.63 6.66
N LEU A 178 16.66 -12.68 5.78
CA LEU A 178 15.46 -11.86 5.85
C LEU A 178 14.53 -12.16 4.67
N TYR A 179 13.26 -12.10 4.95
CA TYR A 179 12.20 -12.14 3.97
C TYR A 179 11.57 -10.75 3.85
N SER A 180 11.40 -10.24 2.64
CA SER A 180 10.70 -8.99 2.38
C SER A 180 9.36 -9.25 1.73
N GLU A 181 8.32 -8.59 2.23
CA GLU A 181 6.98 -8.63 1.68
C GLU A 181 6.53 -7.22 1.30
N THR A 182 5.94 -7.07 0.12
CA THR A 182 5.41 -5.80 -0.34
C THR A 182 3.90 -5.92 -0.45
N MET A 183 3.19 -5.18 0.40
CA MET A 183 1.72 -5.12 0.41
C MET A 183 1.25 -3.77 -0.12
N ALA A 184 0.19 -3.79 -0.93
CA ALA A 184 -0.49 -2.58 -1.36
C ALA A 184 -1.59 -2.23 -0.34
N ILE A 185 -1.45 -1.10 0.34
CA ILE A 185 -2.43 -0.64 1.34
C ILE A 185 -3.14 0.59 0.80
N ARG A 186 -4.47 0.65 0.88
CA ARG A 186 -5.23 1.85 0.53
C ARG A 186 -4.83 3.00 1.46
N GLN A 187 -4.61 4.19 0.89
CA GLN A 187 -4.20 5.38 1.66
C GLN A 187 -5.30 5.88 2.59
N ILE A 188 -6.55 5.64 2.26
CA ILE A 188 -7.70 6.04 3.06
C ILE A 188 -8.44 4.77 3.45
N SER A 189 -8.45 4.50 4.76
CA SER A 189 -9.39 3.55 5.36
C SER A 189 -10.75 4.24 5.48
N ASP A 190 -11.83 3.45 5.43
CA ASP A 190 -13.17 3.96 5.74
C ASP A 190 -13.15 4.65 7.09
N LYS A 191 -13.74 5.87 7.14
CA LYS A 191 -13.92 6.54 8.41
C LYS A 191 -14.92 5.72 9.25
N SER A 192 -14.40 4.94 10.18
CA SER A 192 -15.22 4.28 11.19
C SER A 192 -15.51 5.28 12.30
N VAL A 193 -16.76 5.48 12.60
CA VAL A 193 -17.20 6.23 13.77
C VAL A 193 -17.48 5.21 14.87
N ARG A 194 -16.78 5.34 16.00
CA ARG A 194 -17.06 4.51 17.16
C ARG A 194 -18.33 5.00 17.81
N MET A 195 -19.38 4.18 17.78
CA MET A 195 -20.63 4.44 18.47
C MET A 195 -20.54 3.90 19.91
N VAL A 196 -20.99 4.68 20.85
CA VAL A 196 -21.03 4.35 22.28
C VAL A 196 -22.48 4.31 22.73
N SER A 197 -22.86 3.24 23.42
CA SER A 197 -24.18 3.09 24.04
C SER A 197 -24.03 2.59 25.47
N LEU A 198 -25.08 2.78 26.28
CA LEU A 198 -25.10 2.22 27.64
C LEU A 198 -25.20 0.69 27.58
N ALA A 199 -24.37 0.02 28.39
CA ALA A 199 -24.41 -1.45 28.58
C ALA A 199 -25.40 -1.87 29.68
N VAL A 200 -25.92 -0.92 30.44
CA VAL A 200 -26.85 -1.11 31.58
C VAL A 200 -28.06 -0.18 31.42
N SER A 201 -29.06 -0.33 32.26
CA SER A 201 -30.20 0.57 32.23
C SER A 201 -29.78 2.03 32.49
N ALA A 202 -30.58 3.00 32.00
CA ALA A 202 -30.31 4.42 32.20
C ALA A 202 -30.29 4.79 33.68
N GLU A 203 -31.16 4.17 34.48
CA GLU A 203 -31.26 4.37 35.93
C GLU A 203 -30.00 3.90 36.65
N ASP A 204 -29.53 2.69 36.34
CA ASP A 204 -28.31 2.12 36.93
C ASP A 204 -27.03 2.93 36.50
N ALA A 205 -27.00 3.37 35.24
CA ALA A 205 -25.88 4.18 34.74
C ALA A 205 -25.82 5.54 35.47
N LEU A 206 -26.91 6.22 35.67
CA LEU A 206 -26.99 7.49 36.41
C LEU A 206 -26.65 7.29 37.89
N ALA A 207 -27.22 6.26 38.53
CA ALA A 207 -26.92 5.94 39.93
C ALA A 207 -25.42 5.67 40.16
N ALA A 208 -24.74 5.02 39.22
CA ALA A 208 -23.32 4.73 39.31
C ALA A 208 -22.41 5.97 39.19
N VAL A 209 -22.85 7.02 38.49
CA VAL A 209 -22.06 8.26 38.29
C VAL A 209 -22.46 9.40 39.21
N GLU A 210 -23.66 9.37 39.82
CA GLU A 210 -24.16 10.42 40.73
C GLU A 210 -23.21 10.76 41.86
N PRO A 211 -22.57 9.79 42.57
CA PRO A 211 -21.58 10.08 43.62
C PRO A 211 -20.37 10.87 43.12
N LYS A 212 -20.07 10.77 41.82
CA LYS A 212 -18.91 11.41 41.17
C LYS A 212 -19.26 12.70 40.42
N ARG A 213 -20.48 13.19 40.49
CA ARG A 213 -20.97 14.37 39.77
C ARG A 213 -20.07 15.60 39.96
N ARG A 214 -19.59 15.84 41.19
CA ARG A 214 -18.72 17.01 41.49
C ARG A 214 -17.21 16.72 41.16
N SER A 215 -16.76 15.50 41.32
CA SER A 215 -15.35 15.14 41.10
C SER A 215 -15.02 14.81 39.65
N ALA A 216 -16.00 14.41 38.85
CA ALA A 216 -15.84 14.08 37.41
C ALA A 216 -17.05 14.54 36.59
N PRO A 217 -17.25 15.87 36.45
CA PRO A 217 -18.45 16.43 35.81
C PRO A 217 -18.61 16.04 34.34
N LEU A 218 -17.52 15.91 33.58
CA LEU A 218 -17.57 15.47 32.17
C LEU A 218 -18.06 14.02 32.03
N ARG A 219 -17.69 13.15 32.97
CA ARG A 219 -18.14 11.75 32.95
C ARG A 219 -19.64 11.68 33.27
N TYR A 220 -20.13 12.50 34.20
CA TYR A 220 -21.55 12.59 34.49
C TYR A 220 -22.35 13.10 33.30
N ALA A 221 -21.89 14.19 32.66
CA ALA A 221 -22.52 14.75 31.47
C ALA A 221 -22.59 13.76 30.31
N ALA A 222 -21.50 13.03 30.04
CA ALA A 222 -21.48 12.01 28.99
C ALA A 222 -22.49 10.88 29.22
N VAL A 223 -22.66 10.43 30.47
CA VAL A 223 -23.69 9.42 30.81
C VAL A 223 -25.07 9.99 30.69
N GLU A 224 -25.32 11.24 31.12
CA GLU A 224 -26.58 11.93 30.99
C GLU A 224 -27.00 12.09 29.52
N MET A 225 -26.06 12.46 28.64
CA MET A 225 -26.30 12.53 27.19
C MET A 225 -26.61 11.14 26.59
N LEU A 226 -25.92 10.09 27.01
CA LEU A 226 -26.18 8.72 26.55
C LEU A 226 -27.58 8.24 27.04
N CYS A 227 -28.00 8.61 28.24
CA CYS A 227 -29.35 8.33 28.72
C CYS A 227 -30.43 9.03 27.90
N ALA A 228 -30.18 10.28 27.46
CA ALA A 228 -31.11 11.05 26.69
C ALA A 228 -31.21 10.63 25.22
N GLN A 229 -30.09 10.29 24.61
CA GLN A 229 -29.98 10.04 23.15
C GLN A 229 -29.81 8.56 22.80
N GLY A 230 -29.49 7.70 23.76
CA GLY A 230 -29.31 6.25 23.59
C GLY A 230 -27.96 5.84 23.02
N THR A 231 -27.55 6.46 21.93
CA THR A 231 -26.26 6.15 21.26
C THR A 231 -25.65 7.44 20.76
N LEU A 232 -24.35 7.62 21.05
CA LEU A 232 -23.58 8.81 20.65
C LEU A 232 -22.34 8.38 19.87
N SER A 233 -21.84 9.25 19.02
CA SER A 233 -20.52 9.09 18.42
C SER A 233 -19.45 9.44 19.45
N SER A 234 -18.30 8.77 19.40
CA SER A 234 -17.18 9.05 20.31
C SER A 234 -16.52 10.41 20.08
N SER A 235 -16.94 11.16 19.07
CA SER A 235 -16.51 12.52 18.74
C SER A 235 -17.46 13.60 19.25
N ASP A 236 -18.64 13.23 19.69
CA ASP A 236 -19.65 14.13 20.32
C ASP A 236 -19.43 14.18 21.83
#